data_671a63a9d8d4f6ca28559c3c346162df
#
_entry.id   671a63a9d8d4f6ca28559c3c346162df
#
_cell.length_a   1.000
_cell.length_b   1.000
_cell.length_c   1.000
_cell.angle_alpha   90.00
_cell.angle_beta   90.00
_cell.angle_gamma   90.00
#
_symmetry.space_group_name_H-M   'P 1'
#
loop_
_entity.id
_entity.type
_entity.pdbx_description
1 polymer ?
#
loop_
_entity_poly.entity_id
_entity_poly.type
_entity_poly.pdbx_seq_one_letter_code
_entity_poly.pdbx_strand_id
1 'polypeptide(L)'
;GTSVHVNQVLGFFQPYIYHYNNGNVYYNEEDYQGAEEEYRTALGYKPRGERDCMTRINLALAIVKQIDPESVNAENLDETIELLDDARNILVENGCAHRNDEDGHNKDAQTLKDEIDAFEKQLKQSVQDQKSSGGSDDKEQQNDNDTPDDSDGEKGSSSASEEEKIKEKLQEIQGDSLKQRNSEMDTYETYKDGYNYYNGRTW
;
A
#
# COMPACT_ATOMS: atom_id res chain seq x y z
N GLY A 1 20.93 -5.44 -20.94
CA GLY A 1 21.90 -6.44 -20.46
C GLY A 1 22.98 -5.91 -19.52
N THR A 2 23.13 -4.58 -19.36
CA THR A 2 24.21 -3.98 -18.55
C THR A 2 23.83 -3.77 -17.08
N SER A 3 22.56 -3.62 -16.76
CA SER A 3 22.08 -3.38 -15.38
C SER A 3 22.32 -4.58 -14.45
N VAL A 4 22.19 -5.80 -14.95
CA VAL A 4 22.35 -7.03 -14.16
C VAL A 4 23.79 -7.22 -13.66
N HIS A 5 24.79 -6.89 -14.48
CA HIS A 5 26.18 -7.06 -14.09
C HIS A 5 26.66 -6.06 -13.03
N VAL A 6 26.17 -4.84 -13.06
CA VAL A 6 26.50 -3.82 -12.05
C VAL A 6 25.91 -4.20 -10.69
N ASN A 7 24.67 -4.69 -10.67
CA ASN A 7 24.02 -5.14 -9.45
C ASN A 7 24.73 -6.36 -8.82
N GLN A 8 25.24 -7.30 -9.59
CA GLN A 8 25.98 -8.45 -9.07
C GLN A 8 27.28 -8.04 -8.36
N VAL A 9 28.00 -7.04 -8.88
CA VAL A 9 29.24 -6.55 -8.24
C VAL A 9 28.94 -5.78 -6.95
N LEU A 10 27.88 -4.98 -6.93
CA LEU A 10 27.42 -4.25 -5.74
C LEU A 10 26.91 -5.20 -4.65
N GLY A 11 26.28 -6.31 -5.01
CA GLY A 11 25.81 -7.32 -4.08
C GLY A 11 26.91 -7.97 -3.24
N PHE A 12 28.16 -8.01 -3.74
CA PHE A 12 29.29 -8.52 -2.98
C PHE A 12 29.79 -7.53 -1.91
N PHE A 13 29.73 -6.21 -2.19
CA PHE A 13 30.26 -5.19 -1.28
C PHE A 13 29.18 -4.54 -0.39
N GLN A 14 27.94 -4.48 -0.87
CA GLN A 14 26.81 -3.88 -0.15
C GLN A 14 25.52 -4.64 -0.45
N PRO A 15 25.30 -5.79 0.20
CA PRO A 15 24.15 -6.66 -0.11
C PRO A 15 22.80 -5.94 0.01
N TYR A 16 22.66 -5.00 0.95
CA TYR A 16 21.46 -4.18 1.10
C TYR A 16 21.09 -3.45 -0.22
N ILE A 17 22.08 -2.76 -0.83
CA ILE A 17 21.83 -1.97 -2.06
C ILE A 17 21.43 -2.88 -3.23
N TYR A 18 22.02 -4.07 -3.30
CA TYR A 18 21.67 -5.04 -4.34
C TYR A 18 20.18 -5.42 -4.24
N HIS A 19 19.72 -5.84 -3.07
CA HIS A 19 18.34 -6.25 -2.87
C HIS A 19 17.36 -5.08 -2.98
N TYR A 20 17.69 -3.91 -2.43
CA TYR A 20 16.88 -2.70 -2.59
C TYR A 20 16.67 -2.32 -4.06
N ASN A 21 17.74 -2.34 -4.86
CA ASN A 21 17.65 -2.03 -6.29
C ASN A 21 16.89 -3.10 -7.08
N ASN A 22 17.04 -4.38 -6.73
CA ASN A 22 16.23 -5.44 -7.35
C ASN A 22 14.75 -5.27 -7.02
N GLY A 23 14.42 -4.95 -5.77
CA GLY A 23 13.04 -4.62 -5.39
C GLY A 23 12.47 -3.49 -6.23
N ASN A 24 13.26 -2.44 -6.51
CA ASN A 24 12.85 -1.36 -7.41
C ASN A 24 12.64 -1.84 -8.86
N VAL A 25 13.44 -2.78 -9.35
CA VAL A 25 13.27 -3.35 -10.70
C VAL A 25 11.97 -4.15 -10.77
N TYR A 26 11.75 -5.08 -9.85
CA TYR A 26 10.51 -5.89 -9.79
C TYR A 26 9.27 -5.01 -9.66
N TYR A 27 9.32 -4.01 -8.80
CA TYR A 27 8.22 -3.07 -8.64
C TYR A 27 7.89 -2.33 -9.95
N ASN A 28 8.91 -1.91 -10.72
CA ASN A 28 8.71 -1.24 -12.01
C ASN A 28 8.21 -2.19 -13.10
N GLU A 29 8.47 -3.48 -12.96
CA GLU A 29 7.95 -4.54 -13.82
C GLU A 29 6.56 -5.03 -13.38
N GLU A 30 5.98 -4.37 -12.34
CA GLU A 30 4.69 -4.71 -11.73
C GLU A 30 4.67 -6.10 -11.07
N ASP A 31 5.84 -6.69 -10.85
CA ASP A 31 6.02 -7.88 -10.02
C ASP A 31 6.12 -7.48 -8.54
N TYR A 32 4.99 -7.15 -7.95
CA TYR A 32 4.93 -6.62 -6.59
C TYR A 32 5.31 -7.66 -5.54
N GLN A 33 5.05 -8.93 -5.79
CA GLN A 33 5.48 -10.02 -4.92
C GLN A 33 7.00 -10.19 -4.94
N GLY A 34 7.62 -10.18 -6.12
CA GLY A 34 9.09 -10.18 -6.25
C GLY A 34 9.72 -8.95 -5.61
N ALA A 35 9.09 -7.78 -5.75
CA ALA A 35 9.54 -6.55 -5.09
C ALA A 35 9.49 -6.67 -3.56
N GLU A 36 8.41 -7.22 -3.00
CA GLU A 36 8.26 -7.47 -1.56
C GLU A 36 9.38 -8.37 -1.02
N GLU A 37 9.65 -9.50 -1.67
CA GLU A 37 10.70 -10.46 -1.27
C GLU A 37 12.07 -9.79 -1.21
N GLU A 38 12.40 -8.98 -2.21
CA GLU A 38 13.68 -8.28 -2.29
C GLU A 38 13.79 -7.17 -1.24
N TYR A 39 12.74 -6.38 -0.99
CA TYR A 39 12.75 -5.35 0.06
C TYR A 39 12.83 -5.97 1.47
N ARG A 40 12.13 -7.09 1.73
CA ARG A 40 12.26 -7.83 2.99
C ARG A 40 13.67 -8.35 3.19
N THR A 41 14.30 -8.84 2.13
CA THR A 41 15.70 -9.26 2.14
C THR A 41 16.63 -8.08 2.42
N ALA A 42 16.41 -6.93 1.79
CA ALA A 42 17.16 -5.71 2.05
C ALA A 42 17.08 -5.28 3.52
N LEU A 43 15.88 -5.29 4.13
CA LEU A 43 15.68 -4.98 5.56
C LEU A 43 16.42 -5.98 6.47
N GLY A 44 16.58 -7.24 6.05
CA GLY A 44 17.37 -8.25 6.77
C GLY A 44 18.83 -7.84 7.00
N TYR A 45 19.39 -6.97 6.17
CA TYR A 45 20.72 -6.38 6.33
C TYR A 45 20.77 -5.18 7.28
N LYS A 46 19.63 -4.83 7.90
CA LYS A 46 19.48 -3.78 8.92
C LYS A 46 20.02 -2.42 8.47
N PRO A 47 19.49 -1.86 7.37
CA PRO A 47 19.81 -0.50 6.99
C PRO A 47 19.48 0.46 8.15
N ARG A 48 20.07 1.66 8.15
CA ARG A 48 19.90 2.61 9.25
C ARG A 48 19.41 3.95 8.76
N GLY A 49 18.64 4.63 9.63
CA GLY A 49 18.14 5.98 9.36
C GLY A 49 17.23 6.01 8.15
N GLU A 50 17.43 6.98 7.29
CA GLU A 50 16.60 7.22 6.12
C GLU A 50 16.47 5.98 5.20
N ARG A 51 17.55 5.22 5.02
CA ARG A 51 17.54 4.00 4.18
C ARG A 51 16.60 2.92 4.73
N ASP A 52 16.48 2.80 6.04
CA ASP A 52 15.53 1.87 6.67
C ASP A 52 14.09 2.30 6.36
N CYS A 53 13.76 3.57 6.55
CA CYS A 53 12.42 4.07 6.29
C CYS A 53 12.05 4.04 4.81
N MET A 54 12.96 4.42 3.91
CA MET A 54 12.74 4.32 2.46
C MET A 54 12.44 2.87 2.03
N THR A 55 13.20 1.91 2.57
CA THR A 55 12.96 0.49 2.24
C THR A 55 11.61 0.02 2.78
N ARG A 56 11.21 0.47 3.97
CA ARG A 56 9.90 0.15 4.57
C ARG A 56 8.75 0.78 3.79
N ILE A 57 8.89 2.01 3.33
CA ILE A 57 7.91 2.66 2.46
C ILE A 57 7.74 1.84 1.18
N ASN A 58 8.84 1.53 0.47
CA ASN A 58 8.77 0.77 -0.77
C ASN A 58 8.18 -0.64 -0.57
N LEU A 59 8.50 -1.29 0.56
CA LEU A 59 7.91 -2.58 0.93
C LEU A 59 6.41 -2.46 1.18
N ALA A 60 5.97 -1.49 1.97
CA ALA A 60 4.56 -1.25 2.23
C ALA A 60 3.78 -0.97 0.94
N LEU A 61 4.37 -0.18 0.03
CA LEU A 61 3.79 0.08 -1.28
C LEU A 61 3.68 -1.17 -2.14
N ALA A 62 4.71 -2.03 -2.15
CA ALA A 62 4.66 -3.29 -2.88
C ALA A 62 3.55 -4.21 -2.36
N ILE A 63 3.30 -4.24 -1.04
CA ILE A 63 2.20 -5.00 -0.45
C ILE A 63 0.84 -4.41 -0.84
N VAL A 64 0.66 -3.09 -0.70
CA VAL A 64 -0.61 -2.43 -1.07
C VAL A 64 -0.92 -2.60 -2.57
N LYS A 65 0.10 -2.65 -3.42
CA LYS A 65 -0.06 -2.89 -4.87
C LYS A 65 -0.51 -4.31 -5.23
N GLN A 66 -0.37 -5.27 -4.33
CA GLN A 66 -0.91 -6.62 -4.51
C GLN A 66 -2.44 -6.68 -4.34
N ILE A 67 -3.04 -5.66 -3.74
CA ILE A 67 -4.49 -5.55 -3.62
C ILE A 67 -5.04 -5.05 -4.95
N ASP A 68 -5.84 -5.88 -5.63
CA ASP A 68 -6.55 -5.47 -6.84
C ASP A 68 -7.82 -4.69 -6.47
N PRO A 69 -7.89 -3.38 -6.79
CA PRO A 69 -9.04 -2.54 -6.45
C PRO A 69 -10.37 -3.03 -7.03
N GLU A 70 -10.31 -3.77 -8.16
CA GLU A 70 -11.49 -4.27 -8.84
C GLU A 70 -12.05 -5.54 -8.17
N SER A 71 -11.23 -6.23 -7.37
CA SER A 71 -11.59 -7.51 -6.78
C SER A 71 -11.98 -7.42 -5.30
N VAL A 72 -11.80 -6.25 -4.65
CA VAL A 72 -12.14 -6.09 -3.22
C VAL A 72 -13.64 -6.23 -3.00
N ASN A 73 -14.02 -7.25 -2.24
CA ASN A 73 -15.41 -7.57 -1.91
C ASN A 73 -15.52 -8.22 -0.52
N ALA A 74 -16.73 -8.59 -0.11
CA ALA A 74 -16.96 -9.17 1.21
C ALA A 74 -16.28 -10.53 1.44
N GLU A 75 -15.93 -11.26 0.38
CA GLU A 75 -15.33 -12.60 0.49
C GLU A 75 -13.83 -12.52 0.76
N ASN A 76 -13.13 -11.52 0.21
CA ASN A 76 -11.68 -11.32 0.37
C ASN A 76 -11.30 -10.14 1.27
N LEU A 77 -12.28 -9.58 1.97
CA LEU A 77 -12.06 -8.44 2.84
C LEU A 77 -11.04 -8.70 3.94
N ASP A 78 -11.14 -9.86 4.61
CA ASP A 78 -10.24 -10.19 5.71
C ASP A 78 -8.79 -10.29 5.20
N GLU A 79 -8.57 -10.88 4.02
CA GLU A 79 -7.27 -10.93 3.36
C GLU A 79 -6.75 -9.52 3.00
N THR A 80 -7.63 -8.67 2.47
CA THR A 80 -7.29 -7.28 2.17
C THR A 80 -6.87 -6.52 3.43
N ILE A 81 -7.59 -6.70 4.54
CA ILE A 81 -7.25 -6.09 5.82
C ILE A 81 -5.90 -6.60 6.35
N GLU A 82 -5.61 -7.90 6.22
CA GLU A 82 -4.32 -8.47 6.61
C GLU A 82 -3.15 -7.84 5.85
N LEU A 83 -3.29 -7.62 4.55
CA LEU A 83 -2.27 -6.95 3.73
C LEU A 83 -2.06 -5.48 4.17
N LEU A 84 -3.14 -4.76 4.45
CA LEU A 84 -3.08 -3.38 4.93
C LEU A 84 -2.44 -3.31 6.33
N ASP A 85 -2.79 -4.23 7.23
CA ASP A 85 -2.19 -4.33 8.55
C ASP A 85 -0.69 -4.64 8.48
N ASP A 86 -0.26 -5.52 7.57
CA ASP A 86 1.16 -5.83 7.37
C ASP A 86 1.91 -4.59 6.85
N ALA A 87 1.40 -3.92 5.83
CA ALA A 87 1.98 -2.69 5.30
C ALA A 87 2.10 -1.61 6.39
N ARG A 88 1.05 -1.40 7.20
CA ARG A 88 1.05 -0.47 8.33
C ARG A 88 2.10 -0.84 9.39
N ASN A 89 2.18 -2.12 9.77
CA ASN A 89 3.14 -2.59 10.77
C ASN A 89 4.58 -2.38 10.32
N ILE A 90 4.87 -2.61 9.05
CA ILE A 90 6.19 -2.34 8.45
C ILE A 90 6.57 -0.86 8.60
N LEU A 91 5.64 0.07 8.36
CA LEU A 91 5.89 1.50 8.45
C LEU A 91 6.16 1.98 9.88
N VAL A 92 5.54 1.36 10.89
CA VAL A 92 5.75 1.76 12.29
C VAL A 92 6.96 1.10 12.94
N GLU A 93 7.52 0.07 12.33
CA GLU A 93 8.76 -0.52 12.82
C GLU A 93 9.91 0.49 12.78
N ASN A 94 10.79 0.44 13.79
CA ASN A 94 11.90 1.37 13.99
C ASN A 94 11.49 2.85 14.10
N GLY A 95 10.18 3.15 14.23
CA GLY A 95 9.69 4.51 14.43
C GLY A 95 9.65 5.36 13.16
N CYS A 96 9.71 4.75 11.96
CA CYS A 96 9.57 5.51 10.71
C CYS A 96 8.22 6.25 10.68
N ALA A 97 7.12 5.56 11.03
CA ALA A 97 5.84 6.15 11.39
C ALA A 97 5.48 5.81 12.84
N HIS A 98 4.57 6.56 13.46
CA HIS A 98 4.01 6.27 14.78
C HIS A 98 2.61 5.65 14.69
N ARG A 99 2.30 4.75 15.63
CA ARG A 99 0.96 4.11 15.72
C ARG A 99 -0.14 5.08 16.11
N ASN A 100 0.21 6.06 16.91
CA ASN A 100 -0.71 7.09 17.42
C ASN A 100 -0.53 8.37 16.60
N ASP A 101 -1.36 9.39 16.84
CA ASP A 101 -1.35 10.67 16.14
C ASP A 101 -0.06 11.51 16.38
N GLU A 102 1.01 10.89 16.88
CA GLU A 102 2.34 11.49 16.99
C GLU A 102 3.08 11.29 15.67
N ASP A 103 3.90 12.28 15.28
CA ASP A 103 4.70 12.19 14.06
C ASP A 103 5.84 11.17 14.21
N GLY A 104 5.96 10.25 13.26
CA GLY A 104 7.14 9.42 13.09
C GLY A 104 8.35 10.25 12.66
N HIS A 105 9.54 9.65 12.67
CA HIS A 105 10.73 10.37 12.24
C HIS A 105 10.87 10.50 10.70
N ASN A 106 9.99 9.85 9.95
CA ASN A 106 9.88 9.99 8.50
C ASN A 106 8.45 10.40 8.13
N LYS A 107 8.32 11.59 7.55
CA LYS A 107 7.02 12.18 7.21
C LYS A 107 6.26 11.35 6.16
N ASP A 108 6.98 10.77 5.21
CA ASP A 108 6.37 10.05 4.11
C ASP A 108 5.84 8.70 4.59
N ALA A 109 6.60 8.02 5.48
CA ALA A 109 6.11 6.83 6.17
C ALA A 109 4.86 7.12 7.01
N GLN A 110 4.82 8.27 7.69
CA GLN A 110 3.64 8.68 8.47
C GLN A 110 2.44 8.94 7.56
N THR A 111 2.61 9.67 6.47
CA THR A 111 1.53 9.97 5.53
C THR A 111 0.95 8.67 4.95
N LEU A 112 1.79 7.76 4.46
CA LEU A 112 1.34 6.49 3.91
C LEU A 112 0.61 5.63 4.96
N LYS A 113 1.11 5.59 6.19
CA LYS A 113 0.46 4.89 7.31
C LYS A 113 -0.93 5.47 7.58
N ASP A 114 -1.07 6.79 7.62
CA ASP A 114 -2.34 7.46 7.92
C ASP A 114 -3.37 7.23 6.78
N GLU A 115 -2.93 7.17 5.54
CA GLU A 115 -3.77 6.82 4.38
C GLU A 115 -4.25 5.36 4.45
N ILE A 116 -3.37 4.43 4.82
CA ILE A 116 -3.72 3.01 5.04
C ILE A 116 -4.74 2.87 6.16
N ASP A 117 -4.55 3.55 7.30
CA ASP A 117 -5.49 3.51 8.44
C ASP A 117 -6.87 4.05 8.06
N ALA A 118 -6.92 5.15 7.32
CA ALA A 118 -8.17 5.74 6.85
C ALA A 118 -8.92 4.79 5.91
N PHE A 119 -8.18 4.14 5.02
CA PHE A 119 -8.76 3.17 4.07
C PHE A 119 -9.27 1.90 4.78
N GLU A 120 -8.48 1.33 5.68
CA GLU A 120 -8.89 0.16 6.48
C GLU A 120 -10.17 0.44 7.29
N LYS A 121 -10.25 1.64 7.89
CA LYS A 121 -11.44 2.07 8.62
C LYS A 121 -12.67 2.15 7.70
N GLN A 122 -12.51 2.67 6.50
CA GLN A 122 -13.58 2.77 5.51
C GLN A 122 -14.05 1.38 5.07
N LEU A 123 -13.12 0.45 4.80
CA LEU A 123 -13.42 -0.94 4.47
C LEU A 123 -14.24 -1.63 5.55
N LYS A 124 -13.83 -1.52 6.81
CA LYS A 124 -14.54 -2.12 7.96
C LYS A 124 -15.94 -1.56 8.12
N GLN A 125 -16.14 -0.27 7.86
CA GLN A 125 -17.46 0.37 7.93
C GLN A 125 -18.39 -0.13 6.82
N SER A 126 -17.91 -0.19 5.58
CA SER A 126 -18.73 -0.63 4.44
C SER A 126 -19.27 -2.04 4.59
N VAL A 127 -18.48 -2.94 5.17
CA VAL A 127 -18.91 -4.33 5.43
C VAL A 127 -19.88 -4.42 6.61
N GLN A 128 -19.70 -3.61 7.63
CA GLN A 128 -20.63 -3.58 8.75
C GLN A 128 -22.02 -3.09 8.31
N ASP A 129 -22.06 -2.13 7.40
CA ASP A 129 -23.31 -1.59 6.85
C ASP A 129 -24.00 -2.63 5.93
N GLN A 130 -23.26 -3.40 5.15
CA GLN A 130 -23.78 -4.50 4.35
C GLN A 130 -24.37 -5.63 5.22
N LYS A 131 -23.68 -6.01 6.33
CA LYS A 131 -24.19 -7.03 7.26
C LYS A 131 -25.45 -6.59 8.01
N SER A 132 -25.57 -5.31 8.33
CA SER A 132 -26.76 -4.77 9.01
C SER A 132 -27.96 -4.63 8.09
N SER A 133 -27.75 -4.49 6.79
CA SER A 133 -28.80 -4.38 5.76
C SER A 133 -29.38 -5.73 5.33
N GLY A 134 -28.66 -6.85 5.56
CA GLY A 134 -29.05 -8.20 5.16
C GLY A 134 -29.78 -9.02 6.24
N GLY A 135 -30.03 -8.49 7.41
CA GLY A 135 -30.58 -9.20 8.57
C GLY A 135 -32.03 -8.83 8.94
N SER A 136 -32.99 -8.94 8.01
CA SER A 136 -34.40 -8.78 8.32
C SER A 136 -35.28 -9.68 7.45
N ASP A 137 -35.17 -11.00 7.65
CA ASP A 137 -36.24 -11.92 7.28
C ASP A 137 -36.30 -13.01 8.35
N ASP A 138 -37.24 -12.86 9.26
CA ASP A 138 -38.13 -13.86 9.84
C ASP A 138 -38.95 -13.27 10.98
N LYS A 139 -40.11 -12.69 10.66
CA LYS A 139 -41.31 -12.76 11.51
C LYS A 139 -42.54 -12.62 10.64
N GLU A 140 -43.14 -13.79 10.37
CA GLU A 140 -44.53 -13.86 9.95
C GLU A 140 -45.42 -13.07 10.91
N GLN A 141 -46.15 -12.09 10.40
CA GLN A 141 -47.46 -11.72 10.91
C GLN A 141 -48.33 -11.27 9.73
N GLN A 142 -49.31 -12.14 9.43
CA GLN A 142 -50.46 -11.84 8.60
C GLN A 142 -51.18 -10.59 9.14
N ASN A 143 -51.39 -9.63 8.28
CA ASN A 143 -52.60 -8.82 8.33
C ASN A 143 -52.94 -8.23 6.97
N ASP A 144 -54.08 -8.62 6.44
CA ASP A 144 -54.70 -8.10 5.25
C ASP A 144 -55.03 -6.61 5.44
N ASN A 145 -54.57 -5.76 4.53
CA ASN A 145 -55.34 -4.60 4.09
C ASN A 145 -54.81 -4.05 2.74
N ASP A 146 -55.72 -4.04 1.77
CA ASP A 146 -55.56 -3.49 0.43
C ASP A 146 -55.33 -1.98 0.46
N THR A 147 -54.26 -1.52 -0.21
CA THR A 147 -54.23 -0.29 -1.01
C THR A 147 -52.96 -0.25 -1.87
N PRO A 148 -53.04 0.07 -3.18
CA PRO A 148 -51.84 0.21 -4.01
C PRO A 148 -51.26 1.62 -3.83
N ASP A 149 -50.02 1.74 -3.41
CA ASP A 149 -49.25 2.97 -3.51
C ASP A 149 -47.97 2.69 -4.32
N ASP A 150 -47.90 3.36 -5.47
CA ASP A 150 -46.75 3.44 -6.33
C ASP A 150 -45.64 4.20 -5.58
N SER A 151 -44.61 3.50 -5.16
CA SER A 151 -43.33 4.12 -4.87
C SER A 151 -42.20 3.21 -5.36
N ASP A 152 -41.62 3.60 -6.51
CA ASP A 152 -40.35 3.14 -7.02
C ASP A 152 -39.29 3.30 -5.92
N GLY A 153 -38.93 2.20 -5.29
CA GLY A 153 -37.89 2.15 -4.27
C GLY A 153 -36.54 1.87 -4.94
N GLU A 154 -35.75 2.90 -5.15
CA GLU A 154 -34.30 2.82 -5.36
C GLU A 154 -33.63 2.05 -4.21
N LYS A 155 -33.49 0.76 -4.33
CA LYS A 155 -32.80 -0.11 -3.37
C LYS A 155 -31.50 -0.71 -3.89
N GLY A 156 -30.99 -0.18 -5.03
CA GLY A 156 -29.76 -0.69 -5.68
C GLY A 156 -28.57 0.28 -5.69
N SER A 157 -28.73 1.52 -5.19
CA SER A 157 -27.75 2.60 -5.41
C SER A 157 -26.70 2.78 -4.31
N SER A 158 -26.89 2.27 -3.09
CA SER A 158 -25.95 2.55 -2.00
C SER A 158 -24.72 1.62 -2.01
N SER A 159 -24.87 0.35 -2.34
CA SER A 159 -23.73 -0.59 -2.32
C SER A 159 -22.75 -0.34 -3.48
N ALA A 160 -23.26 -0.11 -4.68
CA ALA A 160 -22.42 0.22 -5.85
C ALA A 160 -21.62 1.54 -5.65
N SER A 161 -22.22 2.53 -4.97
CA SER A 161 -21.55 3.80 -4.64
C SER A 161 -20.44 3.64 -3.58
N GLU A 162 -20.56 2.67 -2.68
CA GLU A 162 -19.54 2.40 -1.67
C GLU A 162 -18.36 1.60 -2.23
N GLU A 163 -18.62 0.61 -3.08
CA GLU A 163 -17.58 -0.13 -3.80
C GLU A 163 -16.75 0.80 -4.68
N GLU A 164 -17.39 1.72 -5.39
CA GLU A 164 -16.69 2.72 -6.21
C GLU A 164 -15.78 3.64 -5.37
N LYS A 165 -16.22 4.07 -4.20
CA LYS A 165 -15.41 4.88 -3.27
C LYS A 165 -14.21 4.10 -2.71
N ILE A 166 -14.39 2.83 -2.39
CA ILE A 166 -13.33 1.94 -1.93
C ILE A 166 -12.25 1.81 -3.00
N LYS A 167 -12.68 1.54 -4.23
CA LYS A 167 -11.81 1.44 -5.39
C LYS A 167 -11.04 2.75 -5.64
N GLU A 168 -11.73 3.88 -5.66
CA GLU A 168 -11.13 5.20 -5.86
C GLU A 168 -10.07 5.50 -4.80
N LYS A 169 -10.37 5.21 -3.52
CA LYS A 169 -9.44 5.46 -2.42
C LYS A 169 -8.20 4.56 -2.48
N LEU A 170 -8.37 3.29 -2.84
CA LEU A 170 -7.24 2.39 -3.01
C LEU A 170 -6.36 2.81 -4.19
N GLN A 171 -6.96 3.25 -5.30
CA GLN A 171 -6.23 3.78 -6.45
C GLN A 171 -5.48 5.08 -6.10
N GLU A 172 -6.06 5.94 -5.24
CA GLU A 172 -5.40 7.14 -4.73
C GLU A 172 -4.13 6.79 -3.93
N ILE A 173 -4.23 5.90 -2.95
CA ILE A 173 -3.09 5.41 -2.15
C ILE A 173 -2.01 4.81 -3.07
N GLN A 174 -2.41 3.98 -4.00
CA GLN A 174 -1.51 3.36 -4.97
C GLN A 174 -0.89 4.37 -5.94
N GLY A 175 -1.57 5.47 -6.26
CA GLY A 175 -1.13 6.51 -7.20
C GLY A 175 -0.22 7.55 -6.56
N ASP A 176 -0.53 8.05 -5.38
CA ASP A 176 0.29 9.04 -4.67
C ASP A 176 1.61 8.43 -4.21
N SER A 177 1.60 7.17 -3.86
CA SER A 177 2.77 6.34 -3.62
C SER A 177 3.77 6.32 -4.78
N LEU A 178 3.29 6.30 -6.03
CA LEU A 178 4.14 6.37 -7.22
C LEU A 178 4.82 7.73 -7.37
N LYS A 179 4.14 8.84 -7.04
CA LYS A 179 4.74 10.18 -7.09
C LYS A 179 5.85 10.34 -6.07
N GLN A 180 5.61 9.85 -4.86
CA GLN A 180 6.58 9.87 -3.78
C GLN A 180 7.82 9.06 -4.14
N ARG A 181 7.65 7.83 -4.62
CA ARG A 181 8.74 6.98 -5.07
C ARG A 181 9.54 7.58 -6.23
N ASN A 182 8.89 8.23 -7.20
CA ASN A 182 9.56 8.89 -8.31
C ASN A 182 10.42 10.06 -7.82
N SER A 183 9.98 10.81 -6.80
CA SER A 183 10.80 11.88 -6.20
C SER A 183 12.01 11.34 -5.44
N GLU A 184 11.90 10.17 -4.82
CA GLU A 184 13.00 9.49 -4.14
C GLU A 184 14.00 8.88 -5.12
N MET A 185 13.54 8.32 -6.24
CA MET A 185 14.41 7.84 -7.32
C MET A 185 15.18 8.97 -7.99
N ASP A 186 14.57 10.13 -8.19
CA ASP A 186 15.21 11.34 -8.71
C ASP A 186 16.33 11.82 -7.75
N THR A 187 16.09 11.74 -6.46
CA THR A 187 17.09 12.03 -5.43
C THR A 187 18.24 11.03 -5.46
N TYR A 188 17.95 9.74 -5.68
CA TYR A 188 18.97 8.69 -5.80
C TYR A 188 19.81 8.82 -7.10
N GLU A 189 19.19 9.15 -8.23
CA GLU A 189 19.92 9.45 -9.47
C GLU A 189 20.83 10.67 -9.33
N THR A 190 20.37 11.71 -8.64
CA THR A 190 21.18 12.89 -8.32
C THR A 190 22.37 12.53 -7.43
N TYR A 191 22.19 11.61 -6.48
CA TYR A 191 23.27 11.11 -5.62
C TYR A 191 24.28 10.25 -6.42
N LYS A 192 23.81 9.44 -7.35
CA LYS A 192 24.62 8.61 -8.26
C LYS A 192 25.47 9.46 -9.20
N ASP A 193 24.89 10.52 -9.73
CA ASP A 193 25.61 11.48 -10.58
C ASP A 193 26.64 12.30 -9.79
N GLY A 194 26.32 12.67 -8.55
CA GLY A 194 27.26 13.29 -7.64
C GLY A 194 28.44 12.39 -7.26
N TYR A 195 28.21 11.09 -7.09
CA TYR A 195 29.25 10.11 -6.78
C TYR A 195 30.17 9.85 -7.98
N ASN A 196 29.63 9.82 -9.18
CA ASN A 196 30.42 9.73 -10.43
C ASN A 196 31.25 10.99 -10.69
N TYR A 197 30.78 12.16 -10.29
CA TYR A 197 31.52 13.40 -10.41
C TYR A 197 32.74 13.45 -9.47
N TYR A 198 32.67 12.86 -8.28
CA TYR A 198 33.78 12.79 -7.32
C TYR A 198 34.84 11.76 -7.71
N ASN A 199 34.47 10.65 -8.35
CA ASN A 199 35.41 9.61 -8.78
C ASN A 199 36.16 9.92 -10.09
N GLY A 200 35.83 11.03 -10.75
CA GLY A 200 36.50 11.46 -12.00
C GLY A 200 37.71 12.40 -11.78
N ARG A 201 38.03 12.76 -10.55
CA ARG A 201 39.23 13.56 -10.26
C ARG A 201 40.38 12.66 -9.81
N THR A 202 41.15 12.19 -10.75
CA THR A 202 42.53 11.69 -10.49
C THR A 202 43.42 12.85 -10.07
N TRP A 203 44.04 12.72 -8.93
CA TRP A 203 45.13 13.56 -8.42
C TRP A 203 46.36 13.39 -9.28
#